data_1009e7ef560be2e41fd0a9cfe4335fff
#
_entry.id   1009e7ef560be2e41fd0a9cfe4335fff
#
_cell.length_a   1.000
_cell.length_b   1.000
_cell.length_c   1.000
_cell.angle_alpha   90.00
_cell.angle_beta   90.00
_cell.angle_gamma   90.00
#
_symmetry.space_group_name_H-M   'P 1'
#
loop_
_entity.id
_entity.type
_entity.pdbx_description
1 polymer ?
#
loop_
_entity_poly.entity_id
_entity_poly.type
_entity_poly.pdbx_seq_one_letter_code
_entity_poly.pdbx_strand_id
1 'polypeptide(L)'
;MRGGGLGHALTLIVFGVPIVLFERHLPAALQRGAETAVAAFIVFLSGRLLIRWRSGYFHAHAHAHPPHEHDHRHAVRTPLGAFTIGLVHGLGGSAGVGVLLLAAMPSRPLAVASLVVLAVFTGVSMTMLTTGFGSVLVRPRVRGAHAVLAPALGVASLAFGLWYAAAAWALAPYPF
;
A
#
# COMPACT_ATOMS: atom_id res chain seq x y z
N MET A 1 2.30 -8.06 10.63
CA MET A 1 2.73 -7.08 9.64
C MET A 1 3.52 -7.66 8.45
N ARG A 2 3.91 -8.94 8.46
CA ARG A 2 4.68 -9.58 7.35
C ARG A 2 3.83 -9.91 6.10
N GLY A 3 2.50 -9.90 6.20
CA GLY A 3 1.61 -10.32 5.09
C GLY A 3 1.58 -9.38 3.88
N GLY A 4 1.69 -8.06 4.06
CA GLY A 4 1.56 -7.09 2.96
C GLY A 4 2.68 -7.20 1.92
N GLY A 5 3.93 -7.33 2.37
CA GLY A 5 5.08 -7.53 1.47
C GLY A 5 5.02 -8.86 0.72
N LEU A 6 4.54 -9.92 1.38
CA LEU A 6 4.34 -11.22 0.73
C LEU A 6 3.24 -11.18 -0.33
N GLY A 7 2.11 -10.51 -0.03
CA GLY A 7 1.03 -10.32 -1.01
C GLY A 7 1.50 -9.58 -2.25
N HIS A 8 2.24 -8.49 -2.07
CA HIS A 8 2.81 -7.72 -3.18
C HIS A 8 3.82 -8.52 -4.01
N ALA A 9 4.77 -9.21 -3.36
CA ALA A 9 5.75 -10.06 -4.05
C ALA A 9 5.09 -11.19 -4.83
N LEU A 10 4.06 -11.82 -4.25
CA LEU A 10 3.30 -12.87 -4.92
C LEU A 10 2.61 -12.33 -6.18
N THR A 11 1.99 -11.15 -6.10
CA THR A 11 1.33 -10.53 -7.25
C THR A 11 2.33 -10.23 -8.37
N LEU A 12 3.50 -9.68 -8.02
CA LEU A 12 4.58 -9.44 -8.99
C LEU A 12 4.98 -10.71 -9.73
N ILE A 13 5.13 -11.82 -9.01
CA ILE A 13 5.52 -13.11 -9.60
C ILE A 13 4.38 -13.69 -10.43
N VAL A 14 3.18 -13.78 -9.87
CA VAL A 14 2.02 -14.44 -10.52
C VAL A 14 1.58 -13.73 -11.79
N PHE A 15 1.64 -12.41 -11.83
CA PHE A 15 1.26 -11.64 -13.02
C PHE A 15 2.47 -11.25 -13.87
N GLY A 16 3.60 -10.89 -13.27
CA GLY A 16 4.78 -10.45 -13.99
C GLY A 16 5.46 -11.58 -14.77
N VAL A 17 5.63 -12.76 -14.18
CA VAL A 17 6.28 -13.88 -14.87
C VAL A 17 5.54 -14.30 -16.14
N PRO A 18 4.21 -14.50 -16.15
CA PRO A 18 3.49 -14.77 -17.40
C PRO A 18 3.60 -13.65 -18.45
N ILE A 19 3.56 -12.38 -18.02
CA ILE A 19 3.75 -11.25 -18.92
C ILE A 19 5.13 -11.35 -19.62
N VAL A 20 6.17 -11.62 -18.84
CA VAL A 20 7.54 -11.79 -19.34
C VAL A 20 7.66 -12.99 -20.29
N LEU A 21 7.09 -14.14 -19.94
CA LEU A 21 7.22 -15.37 -20.72
C LEU A 21 6.44 -15.34 -22.03
N PHE A 22 5.22 -14.79 -21.99
CA PHE A 22 4.31 -14.79 -23.13
C PHE A 22 4.33 -13.50 -23.96
N GLU A 23 5.15 -12.51 -23.57
CA GLU A 23 5.23 -11.18 -24.21
C GLU A 23 3.85 -10.52 -24.37
N ARG A 24 2.92 -10.83 -23.48
CA ARG A 24 1.57 -10.31 -23.52
C ARG A 24 1.43 -9.13 -22.56
N HIS A 25 1.06 -7.99 -23.11
CA HIS A 25 0.67 -6.83 -22.30
C HIS A 25 -0.64 -7.16 -21.57
N LEU A 26 -0.76 -6.69 -20.35
CA LEU A 26 -2.04 -6.70 -19.65
C LEU A 26 -3.07 -5.92 -20.47
N PRO A 27 -4.29 -6.45 -20.67
CA PRO A 27 -5.35 -5.67 -21.30
C PRO A 27 -5.51 -4.34 -20.58
N ALA A 28 -5.61 -3.24 -21.32
CA ALA A 28 -5.72 -1.88 -20.75
C ALA A 28 -6.89 -1.77 -19.75
N ALA A 29 -7.98 -2.51 -19.96
CA ALA A 29 -9.10 -2.56 -19.03
C ALA A 29 -8.74 -3.18 -17.68
N LEU A 30 -7.92 -4.24 -17.66
CA LEU A 30 -7.46 -4.88 -16.42
C LEU A 30 -6.49 -3.98 -15.66
N GLN A 31 -5.57 -3.32 -16.38
CA GLN A 31 -4.65 -2.37 -15.78
C GLN A 31 -5.40 -1.20 -15.14
N ARG A 32 -6.30 -0.53 -15.89
CA ARG A 32 -7.13 0.56 -15.37
C ARG A 32 -7.99 0.11 -14.18
N GLY A 33 -8.56 -1.08 -14.23
CA GLY A 33 -9.32 -1.65 -13.13
C GLY A 33 -8.49 -1.81 -11.86
N ALA A 34 -7.26 -2.32 -11.98
CA ALA A 34 -6.35 -2.48 -10.86
C ALA A 34 -5.91 -1.13 -10.28
N GLU A 35 -5.54 -0.17 -11.12
CA GLU A 35 -5.17 1.20 -10.71
C GLU A 35 -6.34 1.90 -10.01
N THR A 36 -7.55 1.78 -10.55
CA THR A 36 -8.77 2.34 -9.94
C THR A 36 -9.05 1.70 -8.58
N ALA A 37 -8.88 0.38 -8.44
CA ALA A 37 -9.06 -0.32 -7.18
C ALA A 37 -8.04 0.15 -6.12
N VAL A 38 -6.78 0.34 -6.49
CA VAL A 38 -5.75 0.90 -5.59
C VAL A 38 -6.10 2.32 -5.19
N ALA A 39 -6.48 3.17 -6.14
CA ALA A 39 -6.90 4.55 -5.87
C ALA A 39 -8.09 4.61 -4.92
N ALA A 40 -9.15 3.84 -5.18
CA ALA A 40 -10.33 3.74 -4.33
C ALA A 40 -9.97 3.28 -2.91
N PHE A 41 -9.02 2.35 -2.78
CA PHE A 41 -8.56 1.88 -1.50
C PHE A 41 -7.77 2.95 -0.72
N ILE A 42 -6.92 3.73 -1.39
CA ILE A 42 -6.22 4.88 -0.79
C ILE A 42 -7.22 5.92 -0.31
N VAL A 43 -8.20 6.29 -1.15
CA VAL A 43 -9.26 7.25 -0.81
C VAL A 43 -10.09 6.75 0.38
N PHE A 44 -10.47 5.48 0.39
CA PHE A 44 -11.22 4.88 1.50
C PHE A 44 -10.44 4.92 2.82
N LEU A 45 -9.16 4.52 2.81
CA LEU A 45 -8.34 4.51 4.02
C LEU A 45 -8.05 5.91 4.54
N SER A 46 -7.76 6.87 3.66
CA SER A 46 -7.52 8.25 4.03
C SER A 46 -8.79 8.93 4.55
N GLY A 47 -9.93 8.70 3.93
CA GLY A 47 -11.23 9.15 4.43
C GLY A 47 -11.53 8.59 5.82
N ARG A 48 -11.33 7.27 6.03
CA ARG A 48 -11.48 6.64 7.34
C ARG A 48 -10.53 7.22 8.39
N LEU A 49 -9.30 7.54 8.03
CA LEU A 49 -8.34 8.19 8.92
C LEU A 49 -8.82 9.58 9.35
N LEU A 50 -9.28 10.40 8.38
CA LEU A 50 -9.79 11.74 8.65
C LEU A 50 -11.07 11.73 9.49
N ILE A 51 -11.99 10.80 9.23
CA ILE A 51 -13.21 10.63 10.04
C ILE A 51 -12.83 10.27 11.49
N ARG A 52 -11.91 9.33 11.69
CA ARG A 52 -11.43 8.95 13.03
C ARG A 52 -10.72 10.10 13.74
N TRP A 53 -9.94 10.88 13.01
CA TRP A 53 -9.32 12.07 13.57
C TRP A 53 -10.38 13.09 14.02
N ARG A 54 -11.36 13.37 13.17
CA ARG A 54 -12.44 14.32 13.48
C ARG A 54 -13.33 13.84 14.63
N SER A 55 -13.53 12.53 14.79
CA SER A 55 -14.28 11.94 15.92
C SER A 55 -13.52 11.91 17.24
N GLY A 56 -12.35 12.55 17.32
CA GLY A 56 -11.58 12.64 18.56
C GLY A 56 -10.84 11.35 18.96
N TYR A 57 -10.77 10.35 18.09
CA TYR A 57 -10.13 9.07 18.39
C TYR A 57 -8.63 9.20 18.78
N PHE A 58 -7.98 10.26 18.37
CA PHE A 58 -6.57 10.54 18.67
C PHE A 58 -6.37 11.55 19.81
N HIS A 59 -7.43 12.02 20.45
CA HIS A 59 -7.32 12.88 21.64
C HIS A 59 -7.07 11.97 22.84
N ALA A 60 -5.90 12.09 23.44
CA ALA A 60 -5.60 11.48 24.72
C ALA A 60 -6.37 12.25 25.81
N HIS A 61 -7.55 11.80 26.18
CA HIS A 61 -8.19 12.28 27.39
C HIS A 61 -7.49 11.60 28.57
N ALA A 62 -6.82 12.39 29.39
CA ALA A 62 -6.37 11.96 30.71
C ALA A 62 -7.63 11.85 31.59
N HIS A 63 -8.31 10.71 31.54
CA HIS A 63 -9.35 10.39 32.49
C HIS A 63 -8.69 9.73 33.70
N ALA A 64 -8.68 10.42 34.83
CA ALA A 64 -8.45 9.83 36.14
C ALA A 64 -9.67 8.97 36.50
N HIS A 65 -9.71 7.72 36.06
CA HIS A 65 -10.65 6.72 36.53
C HIS A 65 -9.87 5.65 37.31
N PRO A 66 -10.48 5.10 38.41
CA PRO A 66 -9.88 3.98 39.13
C PRO A 66 -9.66 2.79 38.18
N PRO A 67 -8.70 1.89 38.49
CA PRO A 67 -8.22 0.89 37.58
C PRO A 67 -9.27 -0.20 37.33
N HIS A 68 -10.12 0.00 36.33
CA HIS A 68 -10.81 -1.10 35.68
C HIS A 68 -9.99 -1.48 34.47
N GLU A 69 -9.28 -2.57 34.53
CA GLU A 69 -8.63 -3.24 33.41
C GLU A 69 -9.69 -3.65 32.37
N HIS A 70 -9.98 -2.77 31.44
CA HIS A 70 -10.67 -3.15 30.23
C HIS A 70 -9.62 -3.33 29.15
N ASP A 71 -9.34 -4.59 28.85
CA ASP A 71 -8.50 -5.00 27.72
C ASP A 71 -9.20 -4.58 26.41
N HIS A 72 -8.94 -3.35 25.97
CA HIS A 72 -9.35 -2.89 24.66
C HIS A 72 -8.46 -3.57 23.64
N ARG A 73 -8.86 -4.75 23.21
CA ARG A 73 -8.31 -5.40 22.02
C ARG A 73 -8.46 -4.45 20.85
N HIS A 74 -7.45 -3.64 20.61
CA HIS A 74 -7.32 -2.95 19.34
C HIS A 74 -7.36 -4.02 18.26
N ALA A 75 -8.32 -3.90 17.34
CA ALA A 75 -8.44 -4.82 16.22
C ALA A 75 -7.12 -4.80 15.43
N VAL A 76 -6.24 -5.72 15.79
CA VAL A 76 -4.98 -5.96 15.08
C VAL A 76 -5.40 -6.39 13.69
N ARG A 77 -4.97 -5.67 12.66
CA ARG A 77 -5.20 -6.08 11.27
C ARG A 77 -4.75 -7.54 11.15
N THR A 78 -5.66 -8.40 10.76
CA THR A 78 -5.34 -9.81 10.58
C THR A 78 -4.22 -9.94 9.55
N PRO A 79 -3.33 -10.92 9.68
CA PRO A 79 -2.29 -11.18 8.66
C PRO A 79 -2.89 -11.33 7.26
N LEU A 80 -4.08 -11.91 7.16
CA LEU A 80 -4.84 -12.06 5.91
C LEU A 80 -5.26 -10.70 5.34
N GLY A 81 -5.75 -9.77 6.16
CA GLY A 81 -6.10 -8.43 5.71
C GLY A 81 -4.88 -7.65 5.19
N ALA A 82 -3.73 -7.78 5.84
CA ALA A 82 -2.49 -7.18 5.37
C ALA A 82 -2.02 -7.80 4.05
N PHE A 83 -2.16 -9.11 3.89
CA PHE A 83 -1.83 -9.84 2.68
C PHE A 83 -2.72 -9.42 1.49
N THR A 84 -4.04 -9.32 1.69
CA THR A 84 -4.99 -8.86 0.67
C THR A 84 -4.69 -7.44 0.20
N ILE A 85 -4.33 -6.55 1.12
CA ILE A 85 -3.89 -5.19 0.77
C ILE A 85 -2.63 -5.22 -0.09
N GLY A 86 -1.68 -6.08 0.25
CA GLY A 86 -0.46 -6.27 -0.54
C GLY A 86 -0.74 -6.79 -1.94
N LEU A 87 -1.67 -7.73 -2.09
CA LEU A 87 -2.11 -8.24 -3.40
C LEU A 87 -2.69 -7.12 -4.28
N VAL A 88 -3.65 -6.36 -3.75
CA VAL A 88 -4.29 -5.27 -4.50
C VAL A 88 -3.28 -4.20 -4.89
N HIS A 89 -2.38 -3.83 -3.97
CA HIS A 89 -1.32 -2.85 -4.24
C HIS A 89 -0.32 -3.34 -5.30
N GLY A 90 0.00 -4.64 -5.27
CA GLY A 90 0.88 -5.27 -6.27
C GLY A 90 0.29 -5.27 -7.68
N LEU A 91 -1.04 -5.42 -7.82
CA LEU A 91 -1.72 -5.37 -9.11
C LEU A 91 -1.63 -4.00 -9.78
N GLY A 92 -1.78 -2.91 -9.01
CA GLY A 92 -1.80 -1.55 -9.57
C GLY A 92 -0.44 -1.00 -9.99
N GLY A 93 0.66 -1.42 -9.33
CA GLY A 93 2.00 -0.86 -9.59
C GLY A 93 2.93 -1.73 -10.43
N SER A 94 2.66 -3.02 -10.51
CA SER A 94 3.61 -4.01 -11.05
C SER A 94 3.60 -4.16 -12.57
N ALA A 95 2.50 -3.83 -13.23
CA ALA A 95 2.37 -3.99 -14.68
C ALA A 95 3.36 -3.10 -15.45
N GLY A 96 3.47 -1.82 -15.07
CA GLY A 96 4.40 -0.88 -15.70
C GLY A 96 5.86 -1.28 -15.49
N VAL A 97 6.22 -1.70 -14.29
CA VAL A 97 7.59 -2.14 -13.97
C VAL A 97 7.94 -3.43 -14.71
N GLY A 98 6.99 -4.38 -14.82
CA GLY A 98 7.18 -5.60 -15.60
C GLY A 98 7.44 -5.32 -17.08
N VAL A 99 6.70 -4.40 -17.67
CA VAL A 99 6.89 -3.99 -19.08
C VAL A 99 8.24 -3.30 -19.28
N LEU A 100 8.65 -2.41 -18.38
CA LEU A 100 9.96 -1.74 -18.44
C LEU A 100 11.12 -2.73 -18.29
N LEU A 101 11.00 -3.71 -17.39
CA LEU A 101 12.00 -4.77 -17.23
C LEU A 101 12.11 -5.65 -18.49
N LEU A 102 10.97 -5.97 -19.13
CA LEU A 102 10.95 -6.68 -20.40
C LEU A 102 11.68 -5.92 -21.51
N ALA A 103 11.40 -4.63 -21.63
CA ALA A 103 12.00 -3.78 -22.65
C ALA A 103 13.50 -3.56 -22.44
N ALA A 104 13.98 -3.62 -21.20
CA ALA A 104 15.36 -3.36 -20.82
C ALA A 104 16.27 -4.61 -20.83
N MET A 105 15.71 -5.85 -20.82
CA MET A 105 16.50 -7.07 -20.68
C MET A 105 16.74 -7.78 -21.99
N PRO A 106 18.00 -8.20 -22.28
CA PRO A 106 18.38 -8.83 -23.55
C PRO A 106 17.87 -10.28 -23.69
N SER A 107 17.37 -10.88 -22.62
CA SER A 107 16.85 -12.27 -22.65
C SER A 107 15.74 -12.51 -21.65
N ARG A 108 14.80 -13.41 -21.99
CA ARG A 108 13.67 -13.78 -21.11
C ARG A 108 14.11 -14.37 -19.76
N PRO A 109 15.10 -15.30 -19.67
CA PRO A 109 15.56 -15.81 -18.38
C PRO A 109 16.08 -14.70 -17.47
N LEU A 110 16.78 -13.71 -18.03
CA LEU A 110 17.30 -12.58 -17.28
C LEU A 110 16.17 -11.66 -16.81
N ALA A 111 15.16 -11.43 -17.64
CA ALA A 111 13.97 -10.67 -17.27
C ALA A 111 13.19 -11.33 -16.12
N VAL A 112 13.00 -12.66 -16.17
CA VAL A 112 12.34 -13.40 -15.07
C VAL A 112 13.19 -13.33 -13.80
N ALA A 113 14.50 -13.54 -13.88
CA ALA A 113 15.39 -13.46 -12.73
C ALA A 113 15.34 -12.05 -12.10
N SER A 114 15.40 -11.00 -12.92
CA SER A 114 15.30 -9.61 -12.46
C SER A 114 13.95 -9.32 -11.79
N LEU A 115 12.86 -9.85 -12.34
CA LEU A 115 11.53 -9.71 -11.75
C LEU A 115 11.43 -10.41 -10.38
N VAL A 116 11.98 -11.61 -10.24
CA VAL A 116 12.03 -12.32 -8.95
C VAL A 116 12.85 -11.55 -7.93
N VAL A 117 14.03 -11.06 -8.33
CA VAL A 117 14.88 -10.22 -7.46
C VAL A 117 14.11 -8.97 -7.03
N LEU A 118 13.48 -8.28 -7.96
CA LEU A 118 12.65 -7.10 -7.67
C LEU A 118 11.52 -7.44 -6.69
N ALA A 119 10.79 -8.54 -6.89
CA ALA A 119 9.70 -8.97 -6.03
C ALA A 119 10.18 -9.24 -4.59
N VAL A 120 11.32 -9.91 -4.44
CA VAL A 120 11.91 -10.19 -3.13
C VAL A 120 12.34 -8.91 -2.44
N PHE A 121 13.10 -8.04 -3.13
CA PHE A 121 13.59 -6.79 -2.55
C PHE A 121 12.44 -5.84 -2.19
N THR A 122 11.43 -5.72 -3.03
CA THR A 122 10.24 -4.90 -2.75
C THR A 122 9.47 -5.46 -1.56
N GLY A 123 9.26 -6.77 -1.48
CA GLY A 123 8.61 -7.42 -0.35
C GLY A 123 9.35 -7.20 0.98
N VAL A 124 10.68 -7.33 0.96
CA VAL A 124 11.54 -7.06 2.12
C VAL A 124 11.47 -5.58 2.50
N SER A 125 11.66 -4.67 1.56
CA SER A 125 11.62 -3.23 1.77
C SER A 125 10.29 -2.77 2.36
N MET A 126 9.17 -3.21 1.79
CA MET A 126 7.82 -2.90 2.31
C MET A 126 7.64 -3.42 3.74
N THR A 127 8.14 -4.62 4.04
CA THR A 127 8.06 -5.18 5.39
C THR A 127 8.90 -4.38 6.38
N MET A 128 10.12 -4.01 6.00
CA MET A 128 11.02 -3.19 6.83
C MET A 128 10.43 -1.79 7.08
N LEU A 129 9.98 -1.11 6.02
CA LEU A 129 9.38 0.21 6.13
C LEU A 129 8.11 0.19 7.00
N THR A 130 7.20 -0.76 6.76
CA THR A 130 5.97 -0.88 7.53
C THR A 130 6.25 -1.17 9.01
N THR A 131 7.22 -2.03 9.30
CA THR A 131 7.62 -2.35 10.67
C THR A 131 8.33 -1.16 11.32
N GLY A 132 9.25 -0.51 10.61
CA GLY A 132 9.95 0.68 11.05
C GLY A 132 8.99 1.83 11.36
N PHE A 133 8.12 2.20 10.43
CA PHE A 133 7.09 3.21 10.65
C PHE A 133 6.16 2.85 11.82
N GLY A 134 5.69 1.60 11.87
CA GLY A 134 4.86 1.14 12.98
C GLY A 134 5.55 1.29 14.33
N SER A 135 6.84 0.96 14.44
CA SER A 135 7.62 1.09 15.67
C SER A 135 7.85 2.55 16.09
N VAL A 136 8.02 3.46 15.11
CA VAL A 136 8.17 4.90 15.36
C VAL A 136 6.85 5.51 15.84
N LEU A 137 5.73 5.15 15.21
CA LEU A 137 4.42 5.70 15.54
C LEU A 137 3.93 5.33 16.96
N VAL A 138 4.38 4.20 17.53
CA VAL A 138 4.02 3.85 18.90
C VAL A 138 4.88 4.53 19.97
N ARG A 139 5.94 5.25 19.61
CA ARG A 139 6.79 5.94 20.56
C ARG A 139 6.03 7.08 21.28
N PRO A 140 6.19 7.27 22.60
CA PRO A 140 5.48 8.31 23.37
C PRO A 140 5.65 9.71 22.80
N ARG A 141 6.86 10.04 22.30
CA ARG A 141 7.17 11.35 21.70
C ARG A 141 6.37 11.63 20.42
N VAL A 142 6.04 10.59 19.65
CA VAL A 142 5.29 10.72 18.40
C VAL A 142 3.79 10.67 18.65
N ARG A 143 3.34 10.04 19.75
CA ARG A 143 1.92 10.04 20.14
C ARG A 143 1.36 11.44 20.32
N GLY A 144 2.12 12.38 20.89
CA GLY A 144 1.72 13.79 21.00
C GLY A 144 1.52 14.50 19.65
N ALA A 145 2.24 14.05 18.62
CA ALA A 145 2.15 14.62 17.27
C ALA A 145 1.02 14.01 16.42
N HIS A 146 0.33 12.96 16.89
CA HIS A 146 -0.74 12.30 16.11
C HIS A 146 -1.89 13.25 15.78
N ALA A 147 -2.18 14.22 16.62
CA ALA A 147 -3.23 15.22 16.37
C ALA A 147 -2.97 16.03 15.09
N VAL A 148 -1.70 16.26 14.75
CA VAL A 148 -1.26 17.01 13.56
C VAL A 148 -0.90 16.06 12.42
N LEU A 149 -0.20 14.97 12.71
CA LEU A 149 0.26 14.01 11.68
C LEU A 149 -0.90 13.26 11.03
N ALA A 150 -1.93 12.88 11.80
CA ALA A 150 -3.05 12.14 11.25
C ALA A 150 -3.84 12.92 10.19
N PRO A 151 -4.26 14.18 10.41
CA PRO A 151 -4.94 14.96 9.37
C PRO A 151 -4.01 15.31 8.21
N ALA A 152 -2.73 15.65 8.46
CA ALA A 152 -1.79 15.97 7.39
C ALA A 152 -1.58 14.78 6.44
N LEU A 153 -1.31 13.60 6.99
CA LEU A 153 -1.19 12.37 6.22
C LEU A 153 -2.51 11.97 5.55
N GLY A 154 -3.63 12.14 6.25
CA GLY A 154 -4.96 11.86 5.72
C GLY A 154 -5.30 12.71 4.49
N VAL A 155 -5.06 14.02 4.56
CA VAL A 155 -5.31 14.95 3.44
C VAL A 155 -4.35 14.67 2.29
N ALA A 156 -3.05 14.51 2.56
CA ALA A 156 -2.07 14.20 1.53
C ALA A 156 -2.38 12.89 0.80
N SER A 157 -2.73 11.82 1.55
CA SER A 157 -3.12 10.54 0.96
C SER A 157 -4.43 10.63 0.18
N LEU A 158 -5.41 11.43 0.64
CA LEU A 158 -6.67 11.64 -0.06
C LEU A 158 -6.43 12.35 -1.39
N ALA A 159 -5.66 13.44 -1.37
CA ALA A 159 -5.30 14.19 -2.58
C ALA A 159 -4.56 13.31 -3.58
N PHE A 160 -3.58 12.53 -3.12
CA PHE A 160 -2.86 11.58 -3.95
C PHE A 160 -3.78 10.50 -4.53
N GLY A 161 -4.68 9.91 -3.73
CA GLY A 161 -5.61 8.88 -4.19
C GLY A 161 -6.57 9.39 -5.27
N LEU A 162 -7.10 10.61 -5.11
CA LEU A 162 -7.95 11.25 -6.11
C LEU A 162 -7.19 11.56 -7.40
N TRP A 163 -5.98 12.11 -7.28
CA TRP A 163 -5.14 12.35 -8.44
C TRP A 163 -4.75 11.06 -9.17
N TYR A 164 -4.39 10.01 -8.44
CA TYR A 164 -4.07 8.70 -9.01
C TYR A 164 -5.28 8.08 -9.73
N ALA A 165 -6.49 8.23 -9.17
CA ALA A 165 -7.72 7.82 -9.84
C ALA A 165 -7.93 8.59 -11.15
N ALA A 166 -7.74 9.90 -11.15
CA ALA A 166 -7.86 10.73 -12.35
C ALA A 166 -6.81 10.34 -13.42
N ALA A 167 -5.57 10.08 -13.00
CA ALA A 167 -4.50 9.65 -13.90
C ALA A 167 -4.79 8.28 -14.55
N ALA A 168 -5.36 7.33 -13.80
CA ALA A 168 -5.76 6.01 -14.33
C ALA A 168 -6.79 6.13 -15.48
N TRP A 169 -7.58 7.18 -15.51
CA TRP A 169 -8.57 7.47 -16.56
C TRP A 169 -8.11 8.54 -17.55
N ALA A 170 -6.81 8.86 -17.58
CA ALA A 170 -6.23 9.88 -18.44
C ALA A 170 -6.85 11.29 -18.28
N LEU A 171 -7.47 11.58 -17.12
CA LEU A 171 -8.02 12.89 -16.77
C LEU A 171 -6.96 13.81 -16.13
N ALA A 172 -5.83 13.25 -15.73
CA ALA A 172 -4.67 13.96 -15.20
C ALA A 172 -3.38 13.38 -15.80
N PRO A 173 -2.27 14.13 -15.87
CA PRO A 173 -0.99 13.60 -16.33
C PRO A 173 -0.55 12.44 -15.41
N TYR A 174 -0.07 11.37 -16.05
CA TYR A 174 0.45 10.21 -15.32
C TYR A 174 1.80 10.59 -14.69
N PRO A 175 2.07 10.16 -13.44
CA PRO A 175 3.25 10.61 -12.70
C PRO A 175 4.55 9.94 -13.14
N PHE A 176 4.46 8.88 -13.97
CA PHE A 176 5.61 8.05 -14.40
C PHE A 176 5.61 7.79 -15.89
#